data_c34110bb65e44f947b69872d858fa538
#
_entry.id   c34110bb65e44f947b69872d858fa538
#
_cell.length_a   1.000
_cell.length_b   1.000
_cell.length_c   1.000
_cell.angle_alpha   90.00
_cell.angle_beta   90.00
_cell.angle_gamma   90.00
#
_symmetry.space_group_name_H-M   'P 1'
#
loop_
_entity.id
_entity.type
_entity.pdbx_description
1 polymer ?
#
loop_
_entity_poly.entity_id
_entity_poly.type
_entity_poly.pdbx_seq_one_letter_code
_entity_poly.pdbx_strand_id
1 'polypeptide(L)'
;DNKFKVSGLIFGEVWIKPLEEKFDLDIDVSLKNGKYMDEPFDEMIISLLYKNDMLHIDDISMTKQGSMGMQINGIIPTKKDSKSKKNIIIESNFSNLSLEFIHRFIPDFFKIDGRANGFLKIGGTAKKTTFKYDLNIKDAMFDAIKLGNIKSIGEYNGKYLLVKEVVSSTNNNNIFGKGRVPIDFNISSTNMGSFFKSDSITFLTKGHLEKLSFLSPYISDLDSLKGDINISLNLNGPMSNIDKSGKISIANG
;
A
#
# COMPACT_ATOMS: atom_id res chain seq x y z
N ASP A 1 2.90 -20.03 -11.85
CA ASP A 1 1.82 -19.27 -12.53
C ASP A 1 0.76 -18.88 -11.49
N ASN A 2 0.88 -17.68 -10.92
CA ASN A 2 -0.17 -17.10 -10.10
C ASN A 2 -1.30 -16.63 -11.03
N LYS A 3 -2.17 -17.55 -11.42
CA LYS A 3 -3.39 -17.21 -12.15
C LYS A 3 -4.34 -16.53 -11.18
N PHE A 4 -4.80 -15.35 -11.54
CA PHE A 4 -5.89 -14.67 -10.84
C PHE A 4 -7.12 -15.59 -10.87
N LYS A 5 -7.49 -16.13 -9.71
CA LYS A 5 -8.66 -17.01 -9.60
C LYS A 5 -9.84 -16.15 -9.17
N VAL A 6 -10.81 -16.02 -10.06
CA VAL A 6 -12.10 -15.39 -9.80
C VAL A 6 -13.17 -16.45 -9.96
N SER A 7 -14.11 -16.52 -9.04
CA SER A 7 -15.30 -17.36 -9.14
C SER A 7 -16.52 -16.54 -8.72
N GLY A 8 -17.69 -16.90 -9.24
CA GLY A 8 -18.96 -16.22 -8.94
C GLY A 8 -19.91 -16.28 -10.11
N LEU A 9 -21.06 -15.66 -9.95
CA LEU A 9 -22.05 -15.47 -11.02
C LEU A 9 -21.72 -14.18 -11.76
N ILE A 10 -21.51 -14.26 -13.07
CA ILE A 10 -21.14 -13.12 -13.92
C ILE A 10 -22.38 -12.66 -14.68
N PHE A 11 -22.63 -11.35 -14.61
CA PHE A 11 -23.64 -10.64 -15.38
C PHE A 11 -22.97 -9.43 -16.01
N GLY A 12 -23.27 -9.13 -17.28
CA GLY A 12 -22.75 -7.91 -17.88
C GLY A 12 -22.69 -7.95 -19.39
N GLU A 13 -22.16 -6.88 -19.94
CA GLU A 13 -22.07 -6.63 -21.36
C GLU A 13 -20.66 -6.15 -21.72
N VAL A 14 -20.22 -6.52 -22.90
CA VAL A 14 -18.96 -6.06 -23.49
C VAL A 14 -19.24 -5.59 -24.91
N TRP A 15 -18.98 -4.31 -25.14
CA TRP A 15 -19.18 -3.69 -26.44
C TRP A 15 -17.84 -3.35 -27.08
N ILE A 16 -17.62 -3.81 -28.31
CA ILE A 16 -16.44 -3.51 -29.09
C ILE A 16 -16.88 -2.75 -30.35
N LYS A 17 -16.42 -1.50 -30.50
CA LYS A 17 -16.66 -0.71 -31.68
C LYS A 17 -15.36 -0.64 -32.51
N PRO A 18 -15.29 -1.33 -33.64
CA PRO A 18 -14.12 -1.27 -34.51
C PRO A 18 -14.04 0.11 -35.18
N LEU A 19 -12.85 0.63 -35.33
CA LEU A 19 -12.47 1.82 -36.08
C LEU A 19 -11.38 1.40 -37.07
N GLU A 20 -11.07 2.24 -38.09
CA GLU A 20 -10.14 1.85 -39.18
C GLU A 20 -8.77 1.33 -38.67
N GLU A 21 -8.18 1.95 -37.65
CA GLU A 21 -6.90 1.54 -37.07
C GLU A 21 -6.95 1.29 -35.55
N LYS A 22 -8.13 1.42 -34.93
CA LYS A 22 -8.32 1.37 -33.48
C LYS A 22 -9.63 0.67 -33.14
N PHE A 23 -9.88 0.55 -31.86
CA PHE A 23 -11.19 0.13 -31.35
C PHE A 23 -11.52 0.92 -30.08
N ASP A 24 -12.78 1.15 -29.83
CA ASP A 24 -13.30 1.50 -28.53
C ASP A 24 -13.82 0.21 -27.87
N LEU A 25 -13.60 0.06 -26.58
CA LEU A 25 -14.05 -1.08 -25.79
C LEU A 25 -14.78 -0.56 -24.55
N ASP A 26 -15.98 -1.04 -24.36
CA ASP A 26 -16.81 -0.76 -23.19
C ASP A 26 -17.13 -2.06 -22.47
N ILE A 27 -16.90 -2.10 -21.16
CA ILE A 27 -17.07 -3.29 -20.32
C ILE A 27 -17.87 -2.87 -19.08
N ASP A 28 -19.04 -3.46 -18.93
CA ASP A 28 -19.86 -3.39 -17.73
C ASP A 28 -20.16 -4.79 -17.23
N VAL A 29 -19.49 -5.19 -16.15
CA VAL A 29 -19.61 -6.54 -15.60
C VAL A 29 -19.85 -6.46 -14.10
N SER A 30 -20.83 -7.22 -13.62
CA SER A 30 -21.08 -7.48 -12.20
C SER A 30 -20.87 -8.98 -11.90
N LEU A 31 -20.11 -9.25 -10.86
CA LEU A 31 -19.92 -10.59 -10.31
C LEU A 31 -20.60 -10.64 -8.94
N LYS A 32 -21.40 -11.67 -8.70
CA LYS A 32 -22.13 -11.83 -7.44
C LYS A 32 -21.76 -13.12 -6.74
N ASN A 33 -21.77 -13.07 -5.39
CA ASN A 33 -21.52 -14.21 -4.53
C ASN A 33 -20.23 -14.96 -4.91
N GLY A 34 -19.16 -14.22 -5.06
CA GLY A 34 -17.91 -14.74 -5.59
C GLY A 34 -16.77 -14.81 -4.59
N LYS A 35 -15.63 -15.26 -5.13
CA LYS A 35 -14.32 -15.18 -4.47
C LYS A 35 -13.30 -14.63 -5.46
N TYR A 36 -12.46 -13.74 -4.97
CA TYR A 36 -11.27 -13.31 -5.66
C TYR A 36 -10.05 -13.72 -4.84
N MET A 37 -9.26 -14.66 -5.36
CA MET A 37 -8.08 -15.19 -4.68
C MET A 37 -8.35 -15.62 -3.22
N ASP A 38 -9.44 -16.35 -3.00
CA ASP A 38 -9.93 -16.84 -1.70
C ASP A 38 -10.61 -15.81 -0.78
N GLU A 39 -10.55 -14.49 -1.08
CA GLU A 39 -11.32 -13.47 -0.37
C GLU A 39 -12.76 -13.45 -0.93
N PRO A 40 -13.76 -13.80 -0.11
CA PRO A 40 -15.15 -13.81 -0.56
C PRO A 40 -15.70 -12.38 -0.66
N PHE A 41 -16.53 -12.14 -1.67
CA PHE A 41 -17.28 -10.90 -1.86
C PHE A 41 -18.75 -11.19 -2.20
N ASP A 42 -19.63 -10.25 -1.87
CA ASP A 42 -21.04 -10.34 -2.25
C ASP A 42 -21.24 -9.79 -3.66
N GLU A 43 -20.58 -8.69 -3.99
CA GLU A 43 -20.62 -8.08 -5.31
C GLU A 43 -19.27 -7.45 -5.69
N MET A 44 -18.91 -7.63 -6.96
CA MET A 44 -17.81 -6.91 -7.61
C MET A 44 -18.33 -6.31 -8.90
N ILE A 45 -18.14 -5.02 -9.08
CA ILE A 45 -18.50 -4.28 -10.30
C ILE A 45 -17.23 -3.90 -11.02
N ILE A 46 -17.22 -4.03 -12.33
CA ILE A 46 -16.14 -3.59 -13.21
C ILE A 46 -16.76 -2.84 -14.37
N SER A 47 -16.57 -1.51 -14.40
CA SER A 47 -17.01 -0.63 -15.47
C SER A 47 -15.80 0.09 -16.05
N LEU A 48 -15.46 -0.24 -17.31
CA LEU A 48 -14.26 0.24 -17.98
C LEU A 48 -14.60 0.72 -19.39
N LEU A 49 -14.10 1.88 -19.78
CA LEU A 49 -14.16 2.40 -21.12
C LEU A 49 -12.76 2.64 -21.67
N TYR A 50 -12.37 1.91 -22.72
CA TYR A 50 -11.16 2.19 -23.49
C TYR A 50 -11.51 3.01 -24.73
N LYS A 51 -10.98 4.21 -24.80
CA LYS A 51 -11.21 5.13 -25.93
C LYS A 51 -10.04 6.11 -26.09
N ASN A 52 -9.65 6.40 -27.32
CA ASN A 52 -8.61 7.39 -27.65
C ASN A 52 -7.27 7.17 -26.91
N ASP A 53 -6.82 5.92 -26.83
CA ASP A 53 -5.62 5.52 -26.10
C ASP A 53 -5.67 5.86 -24.60
N MET A 54 -6.87 5.90 -24.02
CA MET A 54 -7.13 6.11 -22.60
C MET A 54 -8.02 4.99 -22.09
N LEU A 55 -7.65 4.42 -20.97
CA LEU A 55 -8.51 3.54 -20.19
C LEU A 55 -9.16 4.37 -19.08
N HIS A 56 -10.46 4.55 -19.17
CA HIS A 56 -11.28 5.10 -18.11
C HIS A 56 -11.74 3.96 -17.23
N ILE A 57 -11.53 4.09 -15.94
CA ILE A 57 -12.06 3.22 -14.91
C ILE A 57 -13.22 3.98 -14.27
N ASP A 58 -14.42 3.71 -14.74
CA ASP A 58 -15.61 4.40 -14.24
C ASP A 58 -15.97 3.87 -12.85
N ASP A 59 -15.90 2.55 -12.66
CA ASP A 59 -15.97 1.91 -11.35
C ASP A 59 -15.28 0.53 -11.37
N ILE A 60 -14.39 0.29 -10.43
CA ILE A 60 -14.02 -1.03 -9.99
C ILE A 60 -14.31 -1.08 -8.51
N SER A 61 -15.37 -1.77 -8.13
CA SER A 61 -15.75 -1.90 -6.72
C SER A 61 -15.91 -3.35 -6.32
N MET A 62 -15.62 -3.62 -5.05
CA MET A 62 -15.82 -4.92 -4.43
C MET A 62 -16.38 -4.70 -3.04
N THR A 63 -17.47 -5.37 -2.73
CA THR A 63 -18.17 -5.22 -1.45
C THR A 63 -18.46 -6.58 -0.82
N LYS A 64 -18.41 -6.59 0.49
CA LYS A 64 -18.92 -7.67 1.32
C LYS A 64 -19.72 -7.04 2.46
N GLN A 65 -21.01 -7.32 2.51
CA GLN A 65 -21.94 -6.67 3.42
C GLN A 65 -21.45 -6.69 4.88
N GLY A 66 -21.39 -5.51 5.49
CA GLY A 66 -20.98 -5.33 6.88
C GLY A 66 -19.51 -5.62 7.18
N SER A 67 -18.68 -5.96 6.20
CA SER A 67 -17.28 -6.36 6.48
C SER A 67 -16.21 -5.68 5.64
N MET A 68 -16.41 -5.45 4.34
CA MET A 68 -15.36 -4.94 3.46
C MET A 68 -15.93 -4.11 2.32
N GLY A 69 -15.18 -3.09 1.90
CA GLY A 69 -15.45 -2.32 0.69
C GLY A 69 -14.16 -1.83 0.04
N MET A 70 -14.15 -1.85 -1.29
CA MET A 70 -13.10 -1.23 -2.11
C MET A 70 -13.77 -0.56 -3.30
N GLN A 71 -13.31 0.64 -3.65
CA GLN A 71 -13.72 1.34 -4.85
C GLN A 71 -12.52 2.01 -5.50
N ILE A 72 -12.41 1.87 -6.80
CA ILE A 72 -11.37 2.47 -7.63
C ILE A 72 -12.03 3.14 -8.82
N ASN A 73 -11.65 4.37 -9.11
CA ASN A 73 -11.98 5.07 -10.34
C ASN A 73 -10.76 5.82 -10.88
N GLY A 74 -10.79 6.19 -12.16
CA GLY A 74 -9.68 6.95 -12.71
C GLY A 74 -9.47 6.84 -14.19
N ILE A 75 -8.32 7.32 -14.63
CA ILE A 75 -7.94 7.38 -16.05
C ILE A 75 -6.46 6.95 -16.17
N ILE A 76 -6.18 6.04 -17.09
CA ILE A 76 -4.84 5.54 -17.38
C ILE A 76 -4.54 5.73 -18.88
N PRO A 77 -3.50 6.50 -19.25
CA PRO A 77 -3.02 6.54 -20.63
C PRO A 77 -2.39 5.18 -21.00
N THR A 78 -2.83 4.58 -22.11
CA THR A 78 -2.37 3.26 -22.55
C THR A 78 -1.24 3.35 -23.57
N LYS A 79 -1.10 4.47 -24.29
CA LYS A 79 -0.05 4.65 -25.28
C LYS A 79 1.25 5.11 -24.64
N LYS A 80 2.33 4.39 -24.90
CA LYS A 80 3.71 4.75 -24.51
C LYS A 80 4.30 5.84 -25.44
N ASP A 81 3.58 6.91 -25.71
CA ASP A 81 4.19 7.98 -26.47
C ASP A 81 5.04 8.84 -25.53
N SER A 82 6.35 8.92 -25.81
CA SER A 82 7.30 9.73 -25.03
C SER A 82 6.97 11.25 -25.06
N LYS A 83 6.12 11.68 -25.98
CA LYS A 83 5.61 13.05 -26.11
C LYS A 83 4.25 13.25 -25.42
N SER A 84 3.55 12.19 -25.05
CA SER A 84 2.26 12.30 -24.39
C SER A 84 2.47 12.70 -22.92
N LYS A 85 2.12 13.94 -22.59
CA LYS A 85 2.05 14.45 -21.20
C LYS A 85 0.77 14.01 -20.47
N LYS A 86 0.10 12.96 -20.94
CA LYS A 86 -1.13 12.48 -20.33
C LYS A 86 -0.82 11.88 -18.94
N ASN A 87 -1.50 12.36 -17.95
CA ASN A 87 -1.32 11.95 -16.57
C ASN A 87 -2.22 10.75 -16.23
N ILE A 88 -1.70 9.87 -15.40
CA ILE A 88 -2.48 8.89 -14.66
C ILE A 88 -3.26 9.65 -13.58
N ILE A 89 -4.51 9.31 -13.40
CA ILE A 89 -5.35 9.78 -12.30
C ILE A 89 -6.11 8.55 -11.81
N ILE A 90 -5.81 8.07 -10.60
CA ILE A 90 -6.52 6.97 -9.97
C ILE A 90 -6.87 7.40 -8.55
N GLU A 91 -8.11 7.23 -8.17
CA GLU A 91 -8.58 7.39 -6.81
C GLU A 91 -9.11 6.05 -6.31
N SER A 92 -8.67 5.64 -5.15
CA SER A 92 -9.19 4.44 -4.50
C SER A 92 -9.52 4.71 -3.05
N ASN A 93 -10.66 4.18 -2.62
CA ASN A 93 -11.11 4.18 -1.24
C ASN A 93 -11.32 2.74 -0.80
N PHE A 94 -10.97 2.44 0.45
CA PHE A 94 -11.16 1.12 0.98
C PHE A 94 -11.54 1.15 2.45
N SER A 95 -12.37 0.21 2.83
CA SER A 95 -12.82 -0.01 4.20
C SER A 95 -12.64 -1.47 4.56
N ASN A 96 -11.99 -1.72 5.70
CA ASN A 96 -11.76 -3.05 6.24
C ASN A 96 -11.13 -4.07 5.26
N LEU A 97 -10.33 -3.58 4.29
CA LEU A 97 -9.67 -4.39 3.28
C LEU A 97 -8.52 -5.18 3.89
N SER A 98 -8.45 -6.49 3.65
CA SER A 98 -7.32 -7.31 4.08
C SER A 98 -6.02 -6.89 3.39
N LEU A 99 -4.96 -6.66 4.14
CA LEU A 99 -3.64 -6.38 3.56
C LEU A 99 -3.04 -7.58 2.84
N GLU A 100 -3.39 -8.79 3.23
CA GLU A 100 -3.05 -10.01 2.50
C GLU A 100 -3.55 -9.95 1.04
N PHE A 101 -4.72 -9.35 0.82
CA PHE A 101 -5.23 -9.08 -0.51
C PHE A 101 -4.30 -8.17 -1.31
N ILE A 102 -3.75 -7.12 -0.69
CA ILE A 102 -2.84 -6.15 -1.33
C ILE A 102 -1.48 -6.77 -1.64
N HIS A 103 -0.96 -7.64 -0.77
CA HIS A 103 0.35 -8.31 -0.97
C HIS A 103 0.42 -9.11 -2.27
N ARG A 104 -0.71 -9.56 -2.78
CA ARG A 104 -0.79 -10.32 -4.03
C ARG A 104 -0.54 -9.45 -5.28
N PHE A 105 -0.75 -8.14 -5.16
CA PHE A 105 -0.48 -7.17 -6.25
C PHE A 105 0.91 -6.53 -6.14
N ILE A 106 1.49 -6.51 -4.93
CA ILE A 106 2.79 -5.89 -4.66
C ILE A 106 3.65 -6.94 -3.94
N PRO A 107 4.23 -7.89 -4.68
CA PRO A 107 5.05 -8.94 -4.08
C PRO A 107 6.27 -8.33 -3.37
N ASP A 108 6.64 -8.92 -2.25
CA ASP A 108 7.84 -8.65 -1.44
C ASP A 108 7.93 -7.28 -0.75
N PHE A 109 6.88 -6.47 -0.80
CA PHE A 109 6.86 -5.17 -0.16
C PHE A 109 6.07 -5.22 1.16
N PHE A 110 6.77 -5.28 2.29
CA PHE A 110 6.24 -5.32 3.67
C PHE A 110 5.19 -6.43 3.93
N LYS A 111 5.60 -7.49 4.57
CA LYS A 111 4.70 -8.51 5.13
C LYS A 111 3.96 -7.98 6.36
N ILE A 112 3.12 -6.98 6.17
CA ILE A 112 2.24 -6.47 7.22
C ILE A 112 0.86 -7.04 6.98
N ASP A 113 0.37 -7.82 7.93
CA ASP A 113 -1.01 -8.28 7.97
C ASP A 113 -1.88 -7.27 8.72
N GLY A 114 -3.19 -7.37 8.52
CA GLY A 114 -4.17 -6.49 9.17
C GLY A 114 -5.27 -6.07 8.21
N ARG A 115 -6.11 -5.15 8.69
CA ARG A 115 -7.25 -4.63 7.92
C ARG A 115 -7.13 -3.13 7.74
N ALA A 116 -7.10 -2.71 6.49
CA ALA A 116 -6.86 -1.32 6.10
C ALA A 116 -8.16 -0.57 5.80
N ASN A 117 -8.20 0.67 6.26
CA ASN A 117 -9.19 1.67 5.89
C ASN A 117 -8.44 2.91 5.39
N GLY A 118 -8.99 3.61 4.41
CA GLY A 118 -8.38 4.84 3.94
C GLY A 118 -8.53 5.08 2.45
N PHE A 119 -7.62 5.88 1.93
CA PHE A 119 -7.59 6.19 0.51
C PHE A 119 -6.16 6.18 -0.05
N LEU A 120 -6.08 6.00 -1.36
CA LEU A 120 -4.87 6.18 -2.16
C LEU A 120 -5.24 6.94 -3.44
N LYS A 121 -4.58 8.08 -3.67
CA LYS A 121 -4.72 8.87 -4.90
C LYS A 121 -3.42 8.86 -5.66
N ILE A 122 -3.44 8.30 -6.88
CA ILE A 122 -2.26 8.17 -7.74
C ILE A 122 -2.38 9.19 -8.89
N GLY A 123 -1.29 9.86 -9.18
CA GLY A 123 -1.18 10.84 -10.26
C GLY A 123 0.17 10.79 -10.96
N GLY A 124 0.39 11.78 -11.84
CA GLY A 124 1.63 11.89 -12.59
C GLY A 124 1.69 11.00 -13.82
N THR A 125 2.88 10.63 -14.25
CA THR A 125 3.10 9.75 -15.42
C THR A 125 3.64 8.40 -14.94
N ALA A 126 3.62 7.38 -15.79
CA ALA A 126 4.17 6.07 -15.45
C ALA A 126 5.66 6.11 -15.05
N LYS A 127 6.43 7.05 -15.62
CA LYS A 127 7.86 7.27 -15.29
C LYS A 127 8.10 8.16 -14.07
N LYS A 128 7.13 9.01 -13.75
CA LYS A 128 7.17 9.90 -12.59
C LYS A 128 5.81 9.84 -11.90
N THR A 129 5.57 8.71 -11.28
CA THR A 129 4.36 8.46 -10.49
C THR A 129 4.37 9.33 -9.24
N THR A 130 3.23 9.86 -8.89
CA THR A 130 3.03 10.53 -7.61
C THR A 130 1.83 9.91 -6.92
N PHE A 131 1.80 9.90 -5.59
CA PHE A 131 0.59 9.51 -4.88
C PHE A 131 0.48 10.19 -3.52
N LYS A 132 -0.75 10.21 -2.99
CA LYS A 132 -1.08 10.61 -1.62
C LYS A 132 -1.88 9.48 -0.99
N TYR A 133 -1.66 9.25 0.29
CA TYR A 133 -2.37 8.23 1.02
C TYR A 133 -2.69 8.67 2.46
N ASP A 134 -3.79 8.14 2.98
CA ASP A 134 -4.14 8.15 4.40
C ASP A 134 -4.67 6.75 4.74
N LEU A 135 -3.96 6.06 5.61
CA LEU A 135 -4.19 4.66 5.93
C LEU A 135 -4.37 4.49 7.43
N ASN A 136 -5.42 3.75 7.80
CA ASN A 136 -5.62 3.23 9.14
C ASN A 136 -5.68 1.70 9.06
N ILE A 137 -4.70 1.03 9.65
CA ILE A 137 -4.60 -0.42 9.66
C ILE A 137 -4.94 -0.89 11.07
N LYS A 138 -5.96 -1.74 11.19
CA LYS A 138 -6.34 -2.39 12.45
C LYS A 138 -5.65 -3.73 12.57
N ASP A 139 -5.29 -4.08 13.80
CA ASP A 139 -4.68 -5.37 14.14
C ASP A 139 -3.45 -5.70 13.29
N ALA A 140 -2.63 -4.67 13.02
CA ALA A 140 -1.43 -4.82 12.22
C ALA A 140 -0.43 -5.79 12.86
N MET A 141 0.11 -6.69 12.05
CA MET A 141 1.17 -7.61 12.43
C MET A 141 2.29 -7.57 11.40
N PHE A 142 3.53 -7.63 11.85
CA PHE A 142 4.70 -7.80 11.01
C PHE A 142 5.42 -9.07 11.47
N ASP A 143 5.40 -10.12 10.65
CA ASP A 143 5.72 -11.48 11.06
C ASP A 143 4.94 -11.85 12.33
N ALA A 144 5.62 -12.22 13.41
CA ALA A 144 5.02 -12.53 14.70
C ALA A 144 4.84 -11.32 15.63
N ILE A 145 5.23 -10.11 15.19
CA ILE A 145 5.18 -8.89 16.00
C ILE A 145 3.82 -8.21 15.86
N LYS A 146 3.13 -8.06 16.97
CA LYS A 146 1.88 -7.31 17.07
C LYS A 146 2.20 -5.80 17.06
N LEU A 147 1.90 -5.12 15.96
CA LEU A 147 2.07 -3.67 15.84
C LEU A 147 0.85 -2.89 16.33
N GLY A 148 -0.32 -3.57 16.46
CA GLY A 148 -1.55 -2.94 16.87
C GLY A 148 -2.21 -2.10 15.78
N ASN A 149 -2.77 -0.94 16.14
CA ASN A 149 -3.37 -0.07 15.15
C ASN A 149 -2.32 0.89 14.59
N ILE A 150 -2.20 0.91 13.27
CA ILE A 150 -1.27 1.82 12.57
C ILE A 150 -2.09 2.87 11.83
N LYS A 151 -1.78 4.14 12.07
CA LYS A 151 -2.18 5.25 11.22
C LYS A 151 -0.97 5.76 10.46
N SER A 152 -1.09 5.92 9.15
CA SER A 152 -0.01 6.47 8.33
C SER A 152 -0.56 7.42 7.28
N ILE A 153 0.06 8.60 7.18
CA ILE A 153 -0.29 9.63 6.21
C ILE A 153 0.98 10.05 5.49
N GLY A 154 0.91 10.12 4.18
CA GLY A 154 2.07 10.53 3.41
C GLY A 154 1.79 10.79 1.94
N GLU A 155 2.88 11.05 1.22
CA GLU A 155 2.86 11.29 -0.21
C GLU A 155 4.16 10.82 -0.86
N TYR A 156 4.09 10.50 -2.14
CA TYR A 156 5.22 10.15 -2.98
C TYR A 156 5.34 11.13 -4.15
N ASN A 157 6.54 11.56 -4.46
CA ASN A 157 6.79 12.60 -5.47
C ASN A 157 7.52 12.11 -6.72
N GLY A 158 7.58 10.79 -6.94
CA GLY A 158 8.32 10.17 -8.04
C GLY A 158 9.73 9.71 -7.65
N LYS A 159 10.18 10.04 -6.45
CA LYS A 159 11.51 9.68 -5.96
C LYS A 159 11.53 9.40 -4.45
N TYR A 160 10.81 10.18 -3.68
CA TYR A 160 10.79 10.07 -2.23
C TYR A 160 9.38 9.78 -1.73
N LEU A 161 9.28 8.80 -0.85
CA LEU A 161 8.12 8.63 0.01
C LEU A 161 8.29 9.55 1.22
N LEU A 162 7.46 10.58 1.30
CA LEU A 162 7.36 11.46 2.44
C LEU A 162 6.31 10.90 3.40
N VAL A 163 6.76 10.28 4.46
CA VAL A 163 5.90 9.86 5.58
C VAL A 163 5.72 11.08 6.49
N LYS A 164 4.56 11.72 6.41
CA LYS A 164 4.23 12.88 7.23
C LYS A 164 4.02 12.46 8.67
N GLU A 165 3.38 11.33 8.85
CA GLU A 165 3.12 10.72 10.12
C GLU A 165 2.95 9.20 9.93
N VAL A 166 3.54 8.42 10.82
CA VAL A 166 3.16 7.04 11.09
C VAL A 166 3.09 6.86 12.60
N VAL A 167 1.96 6.34 13.06
CA VAL A 167 1.74 6.02 14.49
C VAL A 167 1.30 4.58 14.58
N SER A 168 2.01 3.79 15.36
CA SER A 168 1.60 2.44 15.74
C SER A 168 1.21 2.47 17.21
N SER A 169 0.04 1.98 17.55
CA SER A 169 -0.48 1.97 18.92
C SER A 169 -1.11 0.64 19.28
N THR A 170 -0.73 0.13 20.44
CA THR A 170 -1.44 -0.90 21.19
C THR A 170 -1.90 -0.29 22.51
N ASN A 171 -2.53 -1.05 23.39
CA ASN A 171 -3.02 -0.52 24.67
C ASN A 171 -1.93 0.24 25.46
N ASN A 172 -0.67 -0.22 25.37
CA ASN A 172 0.42 0.29 26.20
C ASN A 172 1.66 0.69 25.38
N ASN A 173 1.65 0.51 24.07
CA ASN A 173 2.79 0.81 23.21
C ASN A 173 2.41 1.86 22.18
N ASN A 174 3.26 2.87 22.05
CA ASN A 174 3.11 3.89 21.02
C ASN A 174 4.44 4.11 20.32
N ILE A 175 4.45 3.97 19.02
CA ILE A 175 5.58 4.31 18.16
C ILE A 175 5.13 5.37 17.18
N PHE A 176 5.85 6.45 17.13
CA PHE A 176 5.68 7.53 16.17
C PHE A 176 6.86 7.55 15.21
N GLY A 177 6.61 7.80 13.95
CA GLY A 177 7.63 8.00 12.94
C GLY A 177 7.24 9.06 11.92
N LYS A 178 8.24 9.74 11.37
CA LYS A 178 8.10 10.64 10.23
C LYS A 178 9.41 10.78 9.50
N GLY A 179 9.33 11.06 8.20
CA GLY A 179 10.55 11.25 7.45
C GLY A 179 10.39 11.10 5.95
N ARG A 180 11.54 11.00 5.29
CA ARG A 180 11.67 10.89 3.85
C ARG A 180 12.51 9.67 3.50
N VAL A 181 11.96 8.80 2.66
CA VAL A 181 12.61 7.56 2.22
C VAL A 181 12.78 7.58 0.71
N PRO A 182 14.01 7.44 0.18
CA PRO A 182 14.27 7.38 -1.25
C PRO A 182 13.95 5.98 -1.80
N ILE A 183 12.79 5.82 -2.41
CA ILE A 183 12.27 4.53 -2.88
C ILE A 183 11.60 4.70 -4.24
N ASP A 184 11.68 3.69 -5.07
CA ASP A 184 11.10 3.70 -6.41
C ASP A 184 9.70 3.07 -6.41
N PHE A 185 8.67 3.89 -6.57
CA PHE A 185 7.30 3.48 -6.79
C PHE A 185 6.77 3.91 -8.16
N ASN A 186 7.66 4.13 -9.13
CA ASN A 186 7.22 4.48 -10.47
C ASN A 186 6.61 3.25 -11.17
N ILE A 187 5.41 3.40 -11.72
CA ILE A 187 4.63 2.29 -12.32
C ILE A 187 5.39 1.63 -13.48
N SER A 188 6.21 2.38 -14.22
CA SER A 188 7.02 1.82 -15.31
C SER A 188 8.38 1.27 -14.89
N SER A 189 8.69 1.29 -13.59
CA SER A 189 9.97 0.79 -13.09
C SER A 189 9.98 -0.75 -13.06
N THR A 190 11.09 -1.33 -13.49
CA THR A 190 11.35 -2.77 -13.32
C THR A 190 11.83 -3.11 -11.91
N ASN A 191 12.20 -2.10 -11.12
CA ASN A 191 12.72 -2.22 -9.77
C ASN A 191 11.79 -1.57 -8.73
N MET A 192 10.47 -1.64 -8.97
CA MET A 192 9.47 -1.07 -8.04
C MET A 192 9.69 -1.62 -6.62
N GLY A 193 9.68 -0.73 -5.63
CA GLY A 193 9.92 -1.07 -4.23
C GLY A 193 11.40 -1.02 -3.82
N SER A 194 12.35 -0.87 -4.75
CA SER A 194 13.77 -0.76 -4.41
C SER A 194 14.16 0.63 -3.91
N PHE A 195 15.19 0.69 -3.08
CA PHE A 195 15.72 1.96 -2.59
C PHE A 195 16.74 2.56 -3.58
N PHE A 196 16.70 3.88 -3.77
CA PHE A 196 17.74 4.63 -4.46
C PHE A 196 18.98 4.73 -3.57
N LYS A 197 19.99 3.86 -3.81
CA LYS A 197 21.14 3.67 -2.91
C LYS A 197 21.97 4.92 -2.64
N SER A 198 22.09 5.81 -3.64
CA SER A 198 22.86 7.08 -3.52
C SER A 198 22.08 8.20 -2.85
N ASP A 199 20.76 8.05 -2.70
CA ASP A 199 19.91 9.10 -2.14
C ASP A 199 19.78 8.95 -0.63
N SER A 200 19.62 10.08 0.06
CA SER A 200 19.59 10.11 1.52
C SER A 200 18.20 9.88 2.07
N ILE A 201 18.12 8.97 3.03
CA ILE A 201 17.02 8.86 3.97
C ILE A 201 17.14 9.94 5.03
N THR A 202 16.01 10.41 5.53
CA THR A 202 15.91 11.15 6.79
C THR A 202 14.66 10.64 7.49
N PHE A 203 14.81 9.94 8.60
CA PHE A 203 13.67 9.34 9.30
C PHE A 203 13.87 9.42 10.82
N LEU A 204 12.89 9.99 11.48
CA LEU A 204 12.83 10.09 12.94
C LEU A 204 11.81 9.09 13.46
N THR A 205 12.20 8.29 14.44
CA THR A 205 11.28 7.40 15.17
C THR A 205 11.40 7.69 16.66
N LYS A 206 10.25 7.79 17.33
CA LYS A 206 10.14 7.89 18.78
C LYS A 206 9.08 6.92 19.26
N GLY A 207 9.28 6.33 20.43
CA GLY A 207 8.29 5.42 20.96
C GLY A 207 8.54 5.02 22.41
N HIS A 208 7.45 4.51 22.98
CA HIS A 208 7.42 3.82 24.25
C HIS A 208 6.84 2.43 24.04
N LEU A 209 7.53 1.44 24.56
CA LEU A 209 7.12 0.03 24.50
C LEU A 209 7.17 -0.54 25.89
N GLU A 210 6.01 -0.96 26.41
CA GLU A 210 5.93 -1.80 27.61
C GLU A 210 6.19 -3.25 27.20
N LYS A 211 7.08 -3.91 27.87
CA LYS A 211 7.51 -5.30 27.67
C LYS A 211 8.42 -5.51 26.43
N LEU A 212 9.66 -5.73 26.74
CA LEU A 212 10.70 -6.17 25.80
C LEU A 212 10.42 -7.52 25.13
N SER A 213 9.40 -8.25 25.57
CA SER A 213 9.10 -9.62 25.10
C SER A 213 8.89 -9.74 23.58
N PHE A 214 8.57 -8.65 22.88
CA PHE A 214 8.48 -8.67 21.42
C PHE A 214 9.85 -8.87 20.73
N LEU A 215 10.96 -8.61 21.43
CA LEU A 215 12.32 -8.87 20.92
C LEU A 215 12.76 -10.32 21.14
N SER A 216 12.05 -11.09 21.95
CA SER A 216 12.42 -12.49 22.26
C SER A 216 12.65 -13.37 21.02
N PRO A 217 11.88 -13.26 19.92
CA PRO A 217 12.16 -14.03 18.72
C PRO A 217 13.48 -13.68 18.03
N TYR A 218 14.07 -12.51 18.33
CA TYR A 218 15.27 -11.99 17.67
C TYR A 218 16.53 -12.06 18.55
N ILE A 219 16.39 -12.45 19.81
CA ILE A 219 17.49 -12.51 20.79
C ILE A 219 17.45 -13.88 21.45
N SER A 220 18.22 -14.81 20.90
CA SER A 220 18.18 -16.24 21.28
C SER A 220 18.68 -16.58 22.70
N ASP A 221 19.37 -15.65 23.37
CA ASP A 221 20.08 -15.93 24.61
C ASP A 221 19.42 -15.30 25.86
N LEU A 222 18.18 -14.81 25.73
CA LEU A 222 17.48 -14.16 26.83
C LEU A 222 16.18 -14.87 27.18
N ASP A 223 16.15 -15.54 28.30
CA ASP A 223 14.98 -16.31 28.79
C ASP A 223 13.77 -15.44 29.17
N SER A 224 13.97 -14.20 29.52
CA SER A 224 12.89 -13.23 29.72
C SER A 224 13.41 -11.79 29.62
N LEU A 225 12.83 -11.01 28.71
CA LEU A 225 13.03 -9.57 28.65
C LEU A 225 11.87 -8.87 29.36
N LYS A 226 12.15 -8.22 30.49
CA LYS A 226 11.19 -7.38 31.21
C LYS A 226 11.66 -5.94 31.16
N GLY A 227 10.74 -5.01 31.29
CA GLY A 227 11.02 -3.58 31.34
C GLY A 227 10.37 -2.79 30.22
N ASP A 228 10.37 -1.48 30.39
CA ASP A 228 9.82 -0.51 29.47
C ASP A 228 10.95 0.08 28.64
N ILE A 229 10.73 0.22 27.34
CA ILE A 229 11.72 0.85 26.45
C ILE A 229 11.19 2.20 25.97
N ASN A 230 12.03 3.21 26.11
CA ASN A 230 11.87 4.47 25.37
C ASN A 230 12.90 4.52 24.25
N ILE A 231 12.42 4.76 23.04
CA ILE A 231 13.22 4.80 21.82
C ILE A 231 13.14 6.19 21.22
N SER A 232 14.30 6.75 20.85
CA SER A 232 14.39 7.91 19.98
C SER A 232 15.53 7.67 19.01
N LEU A 233 15.20 7.34 17.76
CA LEU A 233 16.16 7.03 16.72
C LEU A 233 16.02 8.00 15.56
N ASN A 234 17.17 8.40 15.00
CA ASN A 234 17.27 9.22 13.81
C ASN A 234 18.13 8.48 12.78
N LEU A 235 17.55 8.25 11.60
CA LEU A 235 18.25 7.69 10.45
C LEU A 235 18.54 8.83 9.47
N ASN A 236 19.79 8.98 9.06
CA ASN A 236 20.19 10.04 8.14
C ASN A 236 21.30 9.55 7.20
N GLY A 237 21.37 10.12 6.00
CA GLY A 237 22.43 9.81 5.05
C GLY A 237 22.01 8.89 3.90
N PRO A 238 22.93 8.57 2.98
CA PRO A 238 22.66 7.72 1.81
C PRO A 238 22.18 6.34 2.21
N MET A 239 21.24 5.76 1.44
CA MET A 239 20.74 4.40 1.69
C MET A 239 21.85 3.34 1.67
N SER A 240 22.95 3.60 0.98
CA SER A 240 24.14 2.73 0.98
C SER A 240 24.96 2.80 2.27
N ASN A 241 24.81 3.88 3.06
CA ASN A 241 25.56 4.11 4.29
C ASN A 241 24.75 5.02 5.22
N ILE A 242 23.78 4.42 5.91
CA ILE A 242 22.86 5.16 6.79
C ILE A 242 23.53 5.41 8.13
N ASP A 243 23.66 6.69 8.51
CA ASP A 243 24.01 7.11 9.85
C ASP A 243 22.81 6.88 10.80
N LYS A 244 23.07 6.22 11.91
CA LYS A 244 22.09 5.85 12.93
C LYS A 244 22.47 6.50 14.24
N SER A 245 21.70 7.47 14.68
CA SER A 245 21.90 8.15 15.95
C SER A 245 20.64 8.11 16.81
N GLY A 246 20.81 8.21 18.11
CA GLY A 246 19.66 8.25 19.01
C GLY A 246 19.92 7.70 20.39
N LYS A 247 18.84 7.46 21.13
CA LYS A 247 18.86 6.97 22.50
C LYS A 247 17.83 5.87 22.67
N ILE A 248 18.24 4.79 23.29
CA ILE A 248 17.37 3.75 23.81
C ILE A 248 17.59 3.72 25.33
N SER A 249 16.52 3.81 26.09
CA SER A 249 16.57 3.69 27.54
C SER A 249 15.59 2.62 28.01
N ILE A 250 16.04 1.79 28.92
CA ILE A 250 15.26 0.72 29.53
C ILE A 250 15.02 1.12 30.98
N ALA A 251 13.77 1.01 31.41
CA ALA A 251 13.34 1.23 32.79
C ALA A 251 12.56 0.00 33.29
N ASN A 252 12.52 -0.19 34.59
CA ASN A 252 11.75 -1.27 35.23
C ASN A 252 12.13 -2.70 34.72
N GLY A 253 13.41 -2.87 34.38
CA GLY A 253 13.97 -4.15 33.92
C GLY A 253 14.48 -5.01 35.04
#